data_5d18404cdc67470590a6f19e8bf0e968
#
_entry.id   5d18404cdc67470590a6f19e8bf0e968
#
_cell.length_a   1.000
_cell.length_b   1.000
_cell.length_c   1.000
_cell.angle_alpha   90.00
_cell.angle_beta   90.00
_cell.angle_gamma   90.00
#
_symmetry.space_group_name_H-M   'P 1'
#
loop_
_entity.id
_entity.type
_entity.pdbx_description
1 polymer ?
#
loop_
_entity_poly.entity_id
_entity_poly.type
_entity_poly.pdbx_seq_one_letter_code
_entity_poly.pdbx_strand_id
1 'polypeptide(L)'
;MTLAIGIDVGGTKLLGGIVDEEGKILARIRKDTPKEGGVALTDRVADLVRELMAQSPSPITKVGLSAAGFVSADRQTMLAPPNIAGWTGVNLGKELKERLGLDVIVENDANAAAWGEYKFGSGKGSSHAILLILGTGLGGGIVLNGELYRGAYGTAGELGHIRMVIDGQLCGCGARGCFEQYAAGPALLRHAREAIAAAPERAFDLLKRGDGTPAGLIGAHLTAAAKEGDRLALSAFTITGEWLGLGIASIVVAFDPDLIIISGGLVEAGDFLLEPARGALERAASFSGHPLPRIVPAQLGNDAGLVGVADLARQ
;
A
#
# COMPACT_ATOMS: atom_id res chain seq x y z
N MET A 1 25.15 -6.35 -14.88
CA MET A 1 24.33 -6.15 -13.66
C MET A 1 23.98 -4.68 -13.59
N THR A 2 22.75 -4.34 -13.92
CA THR A 2 22.28 -2.95 -13.96
C THR A 2 21.68 -2.60 -12.59
N LEU A 3 22.44 -1.86 -11.78
CA LEU A 3 21.97 -1.39 -10.49
C LEU A 3 21.08 -0.16 -10.64
N ALA A 4 20.07 -0.03 -9.79
CA ALA A 4 19.25 1.18 -9.68
C ALA A 4 19.09 1.55 -8.21
N ILE A 5 18.83 2.83 -7.95
CA ILE A 5 18.44 3.31 -6.62
C ILE A 5 16.93 3.48 -6.58
N GLY A 6 16.30 2.88 -5.56
CA GLY A 6 14.93 3.17 -5.16
C GLY A 6 14.92 4.00 -3.90
N ILE A 7 14.08 5.02 -3.88
CA ILE A 7 13.81 5.85 -2.68
C ILE A 7 12.33 5.76 -2.37
N ASP A 8 12.00 5.40 -1.15
CA ASP A 8 10.63 5.42 -0.63
C ASP A 8 10.46 6.56 0.38
N VAL A 9 9.55 7.48 0.09
CA VAL A 9 9.33 8.72 0.85
C VAL A 9 8.06 8.60 1.67
N GLY A 10 8.23 8.31 2.94
CA GLY A 10 7.14 8.36 3.91
C GLY A 10 7.07 9.70 4.64
N GLY A 11 5.94 9.97 5.30
CA GLY A 11 5.73 11.21 6.06
C GLY A 11 6.71 11.43 7.23
N THR A 12 7.35 10.37 7.74
CA THR A 12 8.31 10.44 8.87
C THR A 12 9.69 9.90 8.55
N LYS A 13 9.83 9.12 7.50
CA LYS A 13 11.05 8.39 7.16
C LYS A 13 11.25 8.34 5.66
N LEU A 14 12.51 8.44 5.27
CA LEU A 14 13.02 8.16 3.93
C LEU A 14 13.77 6.84 3.97
N LEU A 15 13.47 5.94 3.07
CA LEU A 15 14.20 4.69 2.89
C LEU A 15 14.79 4.67 1.49
N GLY A 16 16.11 4.55 1.38
CA GLY A 16 16.80 4.40 0.11
C GLY A 16 17.52 3.06 0.02
N GLY A 17 17.62 2.50 -1.19
CA GLY A 17 18.36 1.27 -1.40
C GLY A 17 18.92 1.13 -2.80
N ILE A 18 20.05 0.43 -2.91
CA ILE A 18 20.62 -0.04 -4.18
C ILE A 18 20.01 -1.41 -4.47
N VAL A 19 19.36 -1.54 -5.62
CA VAL A 19 18.62 -2.74 -6.00
C VAL A 19 19.21 -3.32 -7.29
N ASP A 20 19.44 -4.63 -7.32
CA ASP A 20 19.88 -5.34 -8.54
C ASP A 20 18.70 -5.76 -9.43
N GLU A 21 19.01 -6.43 -10.55
CA GLU A 21 18.03 -6.88 -11.55
C GLU A 21 17.09 -7.97 -11.03
N GLU A 22 17.50 -8.69 -9.99
CA GLU A 22 16.71 -9.72 -9.30
C GLU A 22 15.84 -9.16 -8.18
N GLY A 23 15.89 -7.84 -7.94
CA GLY A 23 15.12 -7.17 -6.88
C GLY A 23 15.77 -7.27 -5.50
N LYS A 24 17.02 -7.73 -5.40
CA LYS A 24 17.76 -7.82 -4.14
C LYS A 24 18.32 -6.46 -3.75
N ILE A 25 18.10 -6.08 -2.50
CA ILE A 25 18.66 -4.84 -1.92
C ILE A 25 20.09 -5.12 -1.47
N LEU A 26 21.07 -4.45 -2.11
CA LEU A 26 22.51 -4.61 -1.84
C LEU A 26 23.00 -3.66 -0.75
N ALA A 27 22.43 -2.46 -0.66
CA ALA A 27 22.71 -1.48 0.39
C ALA A 27 21.42 -0.74 0.74
N ARG A 28 21.33 -0.27 1.99
CA ARG A 28 20.15 0.41 2.50
C ARG A 28 20.57 1.55 3.42
N ILE A 29 19.94 2.71 3.24
CA ILE A 29 20.07 3.88 4.13
C ILE A 29 18.67 4.35 4.52
N ARG A 30 18.51 4.67 5.81
CA ARG A 30 17.28 5.28 6.34
C ARG A 30 17.59 6.62 6.95
N LYS A 31 16.76 7.60 6.67
CA LYS A 31 16.82 8.96 7.25
C LYS A 31 15.44 9.41 7.73
N ASP A 32 15.41 10.41 8.57
CA ASP A 32 14.16 11.06 8.95
C ASP A 32 13.72 12.03 7.84
N THR A 33 12.40 12.10 7.61
CA THR A 33 11.80 13.07 6.69
C THR A 33 11.85 14.46 7.33
N PRO A 34 12.41 15.47 6.65
CA PRO A 34 12.40 16.85 7.16
C PRO A 34 10.96 17.35 7.34
N LYS A 35 10.70 17.98 8.49
CA LYS A 35 9.37 18.52 8.82
C LYS A 35 8.97 19.71 7.94
N GLU A 36 9.94 20.44 7.44
CA GLU A 36 9.79 21.60 6.57
C GLU A 36 9.21 21.23 5.19
N GLY A 37 9.42 19.98 4.76
CA GLY A 37 8.99 19.53 3.43
C GLY A 37 9.67 20.27 2.27
N GLY A 38 9.00 20.36 1.13
CA GLY A 38 9.43 21.17 -0.01
C GLY A 38 10.89 20.96 -0.43
N VAL A 39 11.63 22.07 -0.58
CA VAL A 39 13.03 22.07 -1.02
C VAL A 39 13.92 21.27 -0.06
N ALA A 40 13.73 21.41 1.27
CA ALA A 40 14.52 20.69 2.26
C ALA A 40 14.39 19.16 2.13
N LEU A 41 13.19 18.68 1.79
CA LEU A 41 12.95 17.27 1.53
C LEU A 41 13.59 16.83 0.21
N THR A 42 13.47 17.65 -0.86
CA THR A 42 14.10 17.36 -2.16
C THR A 42 15.63 17.29 -2.03
N ASP A 43 16.24 18.20 -1.27
CA ASP A 43 17.67 18.19 -0.98
C ASP A 43 18.08 16.95 -0.16
N ARG A 44 17.27 16.57 0.84
CA ARG A 44 17.50 15.35 1.63
C ARG A 44 17.43 14.07 0.78
N VAL A 45 16.52 14.01 -0.18
CA VAL A 45 16.45 12.90 -1.14
C VAL A 45 17.70 12.86 -2.02
N ALA A 46 18.14 14.01 -2.55
CA ALA A 46 19.37 14.10 -3.34
C ALA A 46 20.61 13.66 -2.55
N ASP A 47 20.74 14.07 -1.30
CA ASP A 47 21.85 13.65 -0.43
C ASP A 47 21.81 12.14 -0.15
N LEU A 48 20.63 11.57 0.09
CA LEU A 48 20.45 10.13 0.27
C LEU A 48 20.89 9.35 -0.97
N VAL A 49 20.54 9.83 -2.17
CA VAL A 49 20.99 9.23 -3.45
C VAL A 49 22.51 9.29 -3.58
N ARG A 50 23.15 10.43 -3.29
CA ARG A 50 24.62 10.58 -3.34
C ARG A 50 25.33 9.61 -2.39
N GLU A 51 24.79 9.47 -1.16
CA GLU A 51 25.36 8.54 -0.16
C GLU A 51 25.25 7.07 -0.63
N LEU A 52 24.14 6.69 -1.27
CA LEU A 52 23.98 5.36 -1.85
C LEU A 52 24.91 5.16 -3.05
N MET A 53 25.05 6.15 -3.94
CA MET A 53 25.99 6.09 -5.07
C MET A 53 27.43 5.86 -4.61
N ALA A 54 27.84 6.50 -3.50
CA ALA A 54 29.18 6.33 -2.92
C ALA A 54 29.41 4.91 -2.37
N GLN A 55 28.37 4.15 -2.04
CA GLN A 55 28.42 2.76 -1.58
C GLN A 55 28.25 1.74 -2.73
N SER A 56 27.94 2.22 -3.93
CA SER A 56 27.64 1.33 -5.04
C SER A 56 28.91 0.68 -5.61
N PRO A 57 28.90 -0.64 -5.85
CA PRO A 57 30.04 -1.33 -6.47
C PRO A 57 30.19 -1.01 -7.97
N SER A 58 29.21 -0.37 -8.59
CA SER A 58 29.21 0.03 -10.00
C SER A 58 28.42 1.33 -10.21
N PRO A 59 28.63 2.05 -11.32
CA PRO A 59 27.93 3.30 -11.60
C PRO A 59 26.41 3.14 -11.57
N ILE A 60 25.73 4.05 -10.89
CA ILE A 60 24.27 4.17 -10.88
C ILE A 60 23.87 5.23 -11.90
N THR A 61 22.96 4.87 -12.79
CA THR A 61 22.40 5.78 -13.82
C THR A 61 20.88 5.92 -13.72
N LYS A 62 20.23 5.14 -12.86
CA LYS A 62 18.78 5.03 -12.74
C LYS A 62 18.35 5.23 -11.30
N VAL A 63 17.45 6.16 -11.09
CA VAL A 63 16.89 6.49 -9.77
C VAL A 63 15.36 6.57 -9.87
N GLY A 64 14.68 5.87 -8.97
CA GLY A 64 13.23 5.93 -8.81
C GLY A 64 12.87 6.48 -7.44
N LEU A 65 11.88 7.37 -7.39
CA LEU A 65 11.29 7.96 -6.20
C LEU A 65 9.85 7.50 -6.04
N SER A 66 9.56 6.81 -4.96
CA SER A 66 8.21 6.41 -4.54
C SER A 66 7.72 7.36 -3.46
N ALA A 67 6.51 7.88 -3.58
CA ALA A 67 5.90 8.73 -2.57
C ALA A 67 4.36 8.62 -2.58
N ALA A 68 3.75 8.77 -1.40
CA ALA A 68 2.30 8.84 -1.28
C ALA A 68 1.74 10.05 -2.04
N GLY A 69 0.70 9.84 -2.85
CA GLY A 69 -0.01 10.87 -3.59
C GLY A 69 -0.06 10.67 -5.10
N PHE A 70 -0.74 11.59 -5.76
CA PHE A 70 -0.93 11.52 -7.21
C PHE A 70 0.32 11.98 -7.97
N VAL A 71 0.73 11.18 -8.94
CA VAL A 71 1.88 11.46 -9.81
C VAL A 71 1.41 11.54 -11.27
N SER A 72 1.91 12.54 -11.99
CA SER A 72 1.58 12.77 -13.41
C SER A 72 1.91 11.57 -14.31
N ALA A 73 1.23 11.49 -15.46
CA ALA A 73 1.39 10.38 -16.41
C ALA A 73 2.85 10.20 -16.89
N ASP A 74 3.60 11.29 -17.01
CA ASP A 74 5.02 11.30 -17.41
C ASP A 74 5.99 10.93 -16.29
N ARG A 75 5.49 10.59 -15.08
CA ARG A 75 6.31 10.23 -13.90
C ARG A 75 7.30 11.30 -13.47
N GLN A 76 6.92 12.57 -13.57
CA GLN A 76 7.81 13.69 -13.25
C GLN A 76 7.27 14.57 -12.11
N THR A 77 5.94 14.81 -12.09
CA THR A 77 5.32 15.81 -11.22
C THR A 77 4.49 15.17 -10.12
N MET A 78 4.73 15.57 -8.88
CA MET A 78 3.86 15.27 -7.77
C MET A 78 2.66 16.22 -7.80
N LEU A 79 1.48 15.71 -8.15
CA LEU A 79 0.26 16.50 -8.33
C LEU A 79 -0.37 16.88 -6.99
N ALA A 80 -0.57 15.90 -6.11
CA ALA A 80 -1.23 16.12 -4.82
C ALA A 80 -0.76 15.08 -3.78
N PRO A 81 0.32 15.36 -3.01
CA PRO A 81 0.73 14.53 -1.90
C PRO A 81 -0.13 14.83 -0.67
N PRO A 82 -0.76 13.82 -0.02
CA PRO A 82 -1.65 14.07 1.11
C PRO A 82 -0.91 14.50 2.39
N ASN A 83 0.35 14.07 2.55
CA ASN A 83 1.09 14.21 3.81
C ASN A 83 2.49 14.83 3.65
N ILE A 84 2.80 15.41 2.49
CA ILE A 84 4.11 15.97 2.18
C ILE A 84 3.95 17.43 1.79
N ALA A 85 4.24 18.33 2.72
CA ALA A 85 4.16 19.76 2.47
C ALA A 85 5.15 20.20 1.40
N GLY A 86 4.73 21.14 0.54
CA GLY A 86 5.60 21.81 -0.42
C GLY A 86 5.95 21.02 -1.69
N TRP A 87 5.35 19.85 -1.93
CA TRP A 87 5.54 19.08 -3.17
C TRP A 87 4.36 19.16 -4.13
N THR A 88 3.27 19.80 -3.77
CA THR A 88 2.10 19.93 -4.64
C THR A 88 2.44 20.72 -5.90
N GLY A 89 2.24 20.11 -7.08
CA GLY A 89 2.53 20.69 -8.38
C GLY A 89 4.02 20.80 -8.73
N VAL A 90 4.91 20.20 -7.93
CA VAL A 90 6.36 20.25 -8.14
C VAL A 90 6.81 19.17 -9.12
N ASN A 91 7.56 19.54 -10.13
CA ASN A 91 8.25 18.61 -11.03
C ASN A 91 9.51 18.06 -10.35
N LEU A 92 9.32 17.02 -9.54
CA LEU A 92 10.40 16.39 -8.76
C LEU A 92 11.44 15.70 -9.64
N GLY A 93 11.04 15.15 -10.78
CA GLY A 93 11.98 14.55 -11.73
C GLY A 93 12.99 15.60 -12.22
N LYS A 94 12.54 16.78 -12.63
CA LYS A 94 13.41 17.91 -13.03
C LYS A 94 14.26 18.41 -11.86
N GLU A 95 13.64 18.65 -10.71
CA GLU A 95 14.32 19.16 -9.51
C GLU A 95 15.46 18.25 -9.05
N LEU A 96 15.23 16.94 -9.07
CA LEU A 96 16.24 15.95 -8.69
C LEU A 96 17.29 15.76 -9.80
N LYS A 97 16.91 15.84 -11.08
CA LYS A 97 17.86 15.81 -12.19
C LYS A 97 18.86 16.97 -12.12
N GLU A 98 18.41 18.19 -11.80
CA GLU A 98 19.29 19.35 -11.63
C GLU A 98 20.29 19.17 -10.49
N ARG A 99 19.90 18.47 -9.41
CA ARG A 99 20.76 18.20 -8.24
C ARG A 99 21.73 17.03 -8.43
N LEU A 100 21.32 16.02 -9.18
CA LEU A 100 22.04 14.74 -9.29
C LEU A 100 22.76 14.53 -10.62
N GLY A 101 22.35 15.23 -11.68
CA GLY A 101 22.81 14.98 -13.03
C GLY A 101 22.30 13.65 -13.62
N LEU A 102 21.27 13.03 -13.01
CA LEU A 102 20.67 11.75 -13.39
C LEU A 102 19.18 11.92 -13.68
N ASP A 103 18.66 11.11 -14.59
CA ASP A 103 17.20 11.02 -14.77
C ASP A 103 16.56 10.31 -13.57
N VAL A 104 15.51 10.94 -13.04
CA VAL A 104 14.75 10.43 -11.90
C VAL A 104 13.30 10.27 -12.33
N ILE A 105 12.73 9.10 -12.08
CA ILE A 105 11.29 8.91 -12.19
C ILE A 105 10.63 9.03 -10.83
N VAL A 106 9.38 9.47 -10.83
CA VAL A 106 8.52 9.54 -9.64
C VAL A 106 7.34 8.61 -9.83
N GLU A 107 6.98 7.85 -8.79
CA GLU A 107 5.82 6.97 -8.83
C GLU A 107 5.03 7.07 -7.52
N ASN A 108 3.72 6.78 -7.60
CA ASN A 108 2.90 6.59 -6.42
C ASN A 108 3.38 5.37 -5.61
N ASP A 109 3.31 5.43 -4.29
CA ASP A 109 3.79 4.38 -3.37
C ASP A 109 3.08 3.03 -3.55
N ALA A 110 1.77 3.02 -3.71
CA ALA A 110 1.00 1.80 -3.93
C ALA A 110 1.28 1.20 -5.32
N ASN A 111 1.43 2.02 -6.35
CA ASN A 111 1.84 1.59 -7.68
C ASN A 111 3.25 0.97 -7.67
N ALA A 112 4.20 1.63 -7.01
CA ALA A 112 5.55 1.11 -6.86
C ALA A 112 5.56 -0.23 -6.11
N ALA A 113 4.80 -0.34 -5.02
CA ALA A 113 4.65 -1.58 -4.27
C ALA A 113 3.99 -2.70 -5.10
N ALA A 114 2.95 -2.37 -5.88
CA ALA A 114 2.30 -3.32 -6.78
C ALA A 114 3.27 -3.88 -7.82
N TRP A 115 4.08 -3.00 -8.41
CA TRP A 115 5.12 -3.41 -9.36
C TRP A 115 6.18 -4.28 -8.69
N GLY A 116 6.64 -3.92 -7.51
CA GLY A 116 7.61 -4.70 -6.74
C GLY A 116 7.12 -6.11 -6.45
N GLU A 117 5.90 -6.23 -5.90
CA GLU A 117 5.28 -7.54 -5.63
C GLU A 117 5.03 -8.35 -6.91
N TYR A 118 4.62 -7.69 -8.00
CA TYR A 118 4.42 -8.32 -9.29
C TYR A 118 5.72 -8.93 -9.85
N LYS A 119 6.81 -8.17 -9.83
CA LYS A 119 8.10 -8.58 -10.43
C LYS A 119 8.89 -9.54 -9.54
N PHE A 120 8.90 -9.29 -8.23
CA PHE A 120 9.85 -9.92 -7.31
C PHE A 120 9.20 -10.68 -6.15
N GLY A 121 7.91 -10.44 -5.89
CA GLY A 121 7.16 -11.02 -4.78
C GLY A 121 6.09 -12.03 -5.19
N SER A 122 4.95 -11.92 -4.53
CA SER A 122 3.80 -12.83 -4.68
C SER A 122 3.15 -12.76 -6.06
N GLY A 123 3.43 -11.74 -6.86
CA GLY A 123 2.89 -11.53 -8.20
C GLY A 123 3.58 -12.32 -9.31
N LYS A 124 4.71 -13.00 -9.02
CA LYS A 124 5.45 -13.74 -10.04
C LYS A 124 4.59 -14.78 -10.77
N GLY A 125 4.62 -14.71 -12.10
CA GLY A 125 3.89 -15.64 -12.97
C GLY A 125 2.42 -15.27 -13.23
N SER A 126 1.91 -14.19 -12.63
CA SER A 126 0.62 -13.61 -12.97
C SER A 126 0.75 -12.68 -14.18
N SER A 127 -0.33 -12.47 -14.91
CA SER A 127 -0.40 -11.46 -15.98
C SER A 127 -1.32 -10.30 -15.62
N HIS A 128 -2.25 -10.50 -14.67
CA HIS A 128 -3.25 -9.52 -14.24
C HIS A 128 -3.33 -9.54 -12.71
N ALA A 129 -2.44 -8.81 -12.06
CA ALA A 129 -2.33 -8.74 -10.61
C ALA A 129 -2.83 -7.40 -10.06
N ILE A 130 -3.54 -7.42 -8.95
CA ILE A 130 -3.94 -6.22 -8.23
C ILE A 130 -3.42 -6.30 -6.80
N LEU A 131 -2.70 -5.28 -6.38
CA LEU A 131 -2.27 -5.11 -4.98
C LEU A 131 -3.30 -4.25 -4.24
N LEU A 132 -3.68 -4.68 -3.04
CA LEU A 132 -4.42 -3.90 -2.06
C LEU A 132 -3.58 -3.75 -0.78
N ILE A 133 -3.32 -2.52 -0.36
CA ILE A 133 -2.53 -2.20 0.84
C ILE A 133 -3.49 -1.78 1.95
N LEU A 134 -3.65 -2.61 2.97
CA LEU A 134 -4.56 -2.40 4.09
C LEU A 134 -3.79 -1.81 5.29
N GLY A 135 -3.83 -0.49 5.43
CA GLY A 135 -3.17 0.28 6.48
C GLY A 135 -4.12 1.27 7.16
N THR A 136 -3.67 2.51 7.34
CA THR A 136 -4.51 3.64 7.79
C THR A 136 -5.62 3.94 6.77
N GLY A 137 -5.33 3.73 5.49
CA GLY A 137 -6.29 3.72 4.38
C GLY A 137 -6.21 2.40 3.63
N LEU A 138 -6.82 2.37 2.44
CA LEU A 138 -6.74 1.28 1.49
C LEU A 138 -6.18 1.82 0.17
N GLY A 139 -4.88 1.55 -0.06
CA GLY A 139 -4.22 1.84 -1.32
C GLY A 139 -4.35 0.69 -2.31
N GLY A 140 -4.15 0.99 -3.59
CA GLY A 140 -4.18 -0.02 -4.65
C GLY A 140 -3.17 0.25 -5.75
N GLY A 141 -2.74 -0.83 -6.42
CA GLY A 141 -1.96 -0.77 -7.64
C GLY A 141 -2.34 -1.91 -8.57
N ILE A 142 -2.35 -1.64 -9.86
CA ILE A 142 -2.94 -2.52 -10.86
C ILE A 142 -1.88 -2.86 -11.92
N VAL A 143 -1.69 -4.15 -12.17
CA VAL A 143 -0.87 -4.65 -13.29
C VAL A 143 -1.78 -5.41 -14.24
N LEU A 144 -1.82 -5.01 -15.51
CA LEU A 144 -2.62 -5.64 -16.56
C LEU A 144 -1.72 -5.99 -17.73
N ASN A 145 -1.83 -7.21 -18.25
CA ASN A 145 -0.98 -7.72 -19.32
C ASN A 145 0.54 -7.57 -19.04
N GLY A 146 0.93 -7.68 -17.77
CA GLY A 146 2.32 -7.53 -17.37
C GLY A 146 2.83 -6.10 -17.27
N GLU A 147 1.98 -5.10 -17.38
CA GLU A 147 2.33 -3.67 -17.33
C GLU A 147 1.59 -2.96 -16.18
N LEU A 148 2.28 -2.03 -15.52
CA LEU A 148 1.67 -1.21 -14.48
C LEU A 148 0.63 -0.25 -15.10
N TYR A 149 -0.62 -0.43 -14.73
CA TYR A 149 -1.72 0.40 -15.23
C TYR A 149 -1.87 1.67 -14.39
N ARG A 150 -1.64 2.82 -15.02
CA ARG A 150 -1.67 4.13 -14.38
C ARG A 150 -2.82 5.03 -14.86
N GLY A 151 -3.62 4.55 -15.83
CA GLY A 151 -4.68 5.35 -16.45
C GLY A 151 -4.15 6.48 -17.33
N ALA A 152 -5.07 7.30 -17.82
CA ALA A 152 -4.75 8.37 -18.76
C ALA A 152 -3.90 9.51 -18.17
N TYR A 153 -4.05 9.77 -16.88
CA TYR A 153 -3.40 10.90 -16.17
C TYR A 153 -2.38 10.46 -15.11
N GLY A 154 -2.14 9.17 -14.97
CA GLY A 154 -1.21 8.63 -13.98
C GLY A 154 -1.81 8.38 -12.59
N THR A 155 -3.13 8.54 -12.43
CA THR A 155 -3.82 8.53 -11.12
C THR A 155 -4.79 7.37 -10.95
N ALA A 156 -4.71 6.31 -11.77
CA ALA A 156 -5.51 5.10 -11.58
C ALA A 156 -5.00 4.29 -10.39
N GLY A 157 -5.86 3.40 -9.88
CA GLY A 157 -5.51 2.51 -8.78
C GLY A 157 -6.06 2.94 -7.42
N GLU A 158 -6.80 4.03 -7.32
CA GLU A 158 -7.47 4.52 -6.10
C GLU A 158 -8.64 3.62 -5.68
N LEU A 159 -8.37 2.30 -5.56
CA LEU A 159 -9.38 1.26 -5.34
C LEU A 159 -10.09 1.41 -4.00
N GLY A 160 -9.40 1.98 -3.00
CA GLY A 160 -10.00 2.28 -1.69
C GLY A 160 -11.15 3.28 -1.74
N HIS A 161 -11.27 4.04 -2.82
CA HIS A 161 -12.33 5.02 -3.00
C HIS A 161 -13.53 4.54 -3.85
N ILE A 162 -13.55 3.25 -4.24
CA ILE A 162 -14.75 2.61 -4.81
C ILE A 162 -15.90 2.74 -3.80
N ARG A 163 -17.08 3.19 -4.29
CA ARG A 163 -18.27 3.36 -3.44
C ARG A 163 -18.93 2.03 -3.18
N MET A 164 -18.83 1.54 -1.92
CA MET A 164 -19.45 0.28 -1.48
C MET A 164 -20.84 0.49 -0.90
N VAL A 165 -21.06 1.63 -0.26
CA VAL A 165 -22.32 1.91 0.46
C VAL A 165 -22.80 3.33 0.14
N ILE A 166 -23.99 3.44 -0.44
CA ILE A 166 -24.62 4.74 -0.68
C ILE A 166 -24.87 5.41 0.67
N ASP A 167 -24.49 6.69 0.80
CA ASP A 167 -24.63 7.49 2.06
C ASP A 167 -23.95 6.85 3.29
N GLY A 168 -22.99 5.96 3.10
CA GLY A 168 -22.26 5.26 4.15
C GLY A 168 -21.28 6.16 4.92
N GLN A 169 -20.28 5.55 5.54
CA GLN A 169 -19.28 6.23 6.36
C GLN A 169 -18.56 7.35 5.59
N LEU A 170 -18.36 8.50 6.26
CA LEU A 170 -17.59 9.62 5.68
C LEU A 170 -16.14 9.19 5.48
N CYS A 171 -15.61 9.43 4.28
CA CYS A 171 -14.22 9.17 3.92
C CYS A 171 -13.38 10.44 3.97
N GLY A 172 -12.07 10.30 4.23
CA GLY A 172 -11.11 11.40 4.20
C GLY A 172 -11.03 12.12 2.85
N CYS A 173 -11.43 11.47 1.74
CA CYS A 173 -11.54 12.10 0.42
C CYS A 173 -12.75 13.04 0.26
N GLY A 174 -13.56 13.22 1.30
CA GLY A 174 -14.77 14.05 1.30
C GLY A 174 -16.04 13.33 0.85
N ALA A 175 -15.92 12.10 0.36
CA ALA A 175 -17.03 11.29 -0.11
C ALA A 175 -17.59 10.36 0.99
N ARG A 176 -18.73 9.71 0.74
CA ARG A 176 -19.29 8.71 1.64
C ARG A 176 -19.28 7.32 1.03
N GLY A 177 -19.09 6.30 1.88
CA GLY A 177 -19.24 4.90 1.53
C GLY A 177 -18.07 4.29 0.75
N CYS A 178 -16.89 4.89 0.80
CA CYS A 178 -15.68 4.36 0.16
C CYS A 178 -15.25 3.03 0.78
N PHE A 179 -14.70 2.15 -0.02
CA PHE A 179 -14.26 0.80 0.36
C PHE A 179 -13.32 0.80 1.57
N GLU A 180 -12.35 1.72 1.63
CA GLU A 180 -11.42 1.83 2.75
C GLU A 180 -12.12 2.01 4.11
N GLN A 181 -13.30 2.64 4.12
CA GLN A 181 -14.07 2.84 5.35
C GLN A 181 -14.68 1.56 5.91
N TYR A 182 -14.56 0.44 5.19
CA TYR A 182 -15.13 -0.86 5.59
C TYR A 182 -14.08 -1.97 5.71
N ALA A 183 -12.90 -1.83 5.05
CA ALA A 183 -11.88 -2.88 4.99
C ALA A 183 -10.48 -2.45 5.45
N ALA A 184 -10.24 -1.17 5.78
CA ALA A 184 -8.93 -0.70 6.28
C ALA A 184 -8.83 -0.75 7.82
N GLY A 185 -7.67 -0.37 8.38
CA GLY A 185 -7.39 -0.40 9.81
C GLY A 185 -8.41 0.34 10.69
N PRO A 186 -8.83 1.58 10.35
CA PRO A 186 -9.89 2.27 11.08
C PRO A 186 -11.22 1.52 11.08
N ALA A 187 -11.56 0.82 9.99
CA ALA A 187 -12.75 -0.02 9.92
C ALA A 187 -12.66 -1.21 10.88
N LEU A 188 -11.52 -1.90 10.92
CA LEU A 188 -11.29 -3.00 11.88
C LEU A 188 -11.50 -2.53 13.32
N LEU A 189 -10.92 -1.37 13.69
CA LEU A 189 -11.10 -0.80 15.03
C LEU A 189 -12.54 -0.41 15.31
N ARG A 190 -13.29 0.09 14.33
CA ARG A 190 -14.72 0.39 14.48
C ARG A 190 -15.50 -0.90 14.71
N HIS A 191 -15.31 -1.94 13.91
CA HIS A 191 -15.99 -3.23 14.07
C HIS A 191 -15.68 -3.86 15.44
N ALA A 192 -14.44 -3.73 15.94
CA ALA A 192 -14.10 -4.18 17.28
C ALA A 192 -14.85 -3.39 18.35
N ARG A 193 -14.96 -2.06 18.24
CA ARG A 193 -15.72 -1.23 19.19
C ARG A 193 -17.21 -1.54 19.17
N GLU A 194 -17.77 -1.80 18.01
CA GLU A 194 -19.17 -2.24 17.85
C GLU A 194 -19.40 -3.61 18.52
N ALA A 195 -18.47 -4.57 18.34
CA ALA A 195 -18.51 -5.88 18.99
C ALA A 195 -18.41 -5.76 20.53
N ILE A 196 -17.52 -4.89 21.03
CA ILE A 196 -17.38 -4.59 22.47
C ILE A 196 -18.67 -3.98 23.02
N ALA A 197 -19.28 -3.02 22.32
CA ALA A 197 -20.51 -2.40 22.74
C ALA A 197 -21.69 -3.40 22.80
N ALA A 198 -21.70 -4.40 21.92
CA ALA A 198 -22.72 -5.45 21.90
C ALA A 198 -22.54 -6.52 23.01
N ALA A 199 -21.31 -6.72 23.53
CA ALA A 199 -21.02 -7.70 24.58
C ALA A 199 -19.93 -7.18 25.54
N PRO A 200 -20.23 -6.10 26.30
CA PRO A 200 -19.23 -5.43 27.14
C PRO A 200 -18.68 -6.33 28.26
N GLU A 201 -19.45 -7.30 28.72
CA GLU A 201 -19.03 -8.27 29.75
C GLU A 201 -17.91 -9.20 29.29
N ARG A 202 -17.67 -9.30 27.98
CA ARG A 202 -16.62 -10.12 27.36
C ARG A 202 -15.37 -9.33 27.00
N ALA A 203 -15.37 -8.01 27.16
CA ALA A 203 -14.36 -7.12 26.61
C ALA A 203 -13.14 -6.95 27.52
N PHE A 204 -13.17 -7.43 28.78
CA PHE A 204 -12.18 -7.12 29.80
C PHE A 204 -10.72 -7.46 29.37
N ASP A 205 -10.49 -8.65 28.86
CA ASP A 205 -9.13 -9.09 28.46
C ASP A 205 -8.65 -8.39 27.19
N LEU A 206 -9.57 -8.10 26.25
CA LEU A 206 -9.24 -7.35 25.06
C LEU A 206 -8.87 -5.90 25.40
N LEU A 207 -9.64 -5.23 26.27
CA LEU A 207 -9.40 -3.84 26.67
C LEU A 207 -8.09 -3.65 27.44
N LYS A 208 -7.69 -4.65 28.24
CA LYS A 208 -6.38 -4.63 28.95
C LYS A 208 -5.17 -4.58 28.03
N ARG A 209 -5.31 -4.91 26.74
CA ARG A 209 -4.20 -4.82 25.77
C ARG A 209 -3.87 -3.39 25.38
N GLY A 210 -4.82 -2.47 25.56
CA GLY A 210 -4.66 -1.03 25.39
C GLY A 210 -4.61 -0.31 26.75
N ASP A 211 -5.33 0.78 26.84
CA ASP A 211 -5.46 1.63 28.04
C ASP A 211 -6.68 1.29 28.92
N GLY A 212 -7.34 0.20 28.67
CA GLY A 212 -8.58 -0.21 29.37
C GLY A 212 -9.84 0.34 28.70
N THR A 213 -9.73 1.09 27.62
CA THR A 213 -10.87 1.64 26.87
C THR A 213 -10.92 1.13 25.42
N PRO A 214 -12.12 1.11 24.78
CA PRO A 214 -12.21 0.78 23.36
C PRO A 214 -11.42 1.76 22.46
N ALA A 215 -11.21 3.00 22.89
CA ALA A 215 -10.47 4.02 22.15
C ALA A 215 -8.96 3.73 22.13
N GLY A 216 -8.42 3.16 23.21
CA GLY A 216 -6.99 2.81 23.32
C GLY A 216 -6.58 1.55 22.56
N LEU A 217 -7.50 0.85 21.91
CA LEU A 217 -7.17 -0.31 21.08
C LEU A 217 -6.56 0.13 19.76
N ILE A 218 -5.53 -0.63 19.33
CA ILE A 218 -4.89 -0.52 18.02
C ILE A 218 -4.93 -1.86 17.28
N GLY A 219 -4.68 -1.86 15.97
CA GLY A 219 -4.75 -3.07 15.15
C GLY A 219 -3.90 -4.23 15.67
N ALA A 220 -2.69 -3.95 16.16
CA ALA A 220 -1.79 -4.97 16.74
C ALA A 220 -2.40 -5.66 17.96
N HIS A 221 -3.16 -4.94 18.81
CA HIS A 221 -3.88 -5.54 19.95
C HIS A 221 -4.94 -6.54 19.49
N LEU A 222 -5.68 -6.19 18.42
CA LEU A 222 -6.71 -7.06 17.85
C LEU A 222 -6.08 -8.29 17.18
N THR A 223 -4.98 -8.12 16.46
CA THR A 223 -4.25 -9.25 15.84
C THR A 223 -3.74 -10.22 16.90
N ALA A 224 -3.14 -9.72 17.98
CA ALA A 224 -2.68 -10.56 19.08
C ALA A 224 -3.84 -11.28 19.78
N ALA A 225 -4.94 -10.57 20.07
CA ALA A 225 -6.13 -11.15 20.71
C ALA A 225 -6.78 -12.23 19.83
N ALA A 226 -6.89 -11.99 18.51
CA ALA A 226 -7.44 -12.99 17.58
C ALA A 226 -6.61 -14.26 17.55
N LYS A 227 -5.28 -14.15 17.56
CA LYS A 227 -4.36 -15.31 17.65
C LYS A 227 -4.52 -16.12 18.93
N GLU A 228 -4.98 -15.49 20.01
CA GLU A 228 -5.28 -16.14 21.30
C GLU A 228 -6.75 -16.61 21.41
N GLY A 229 -7.56 -16.42 20.36
CA GLY A 229 -8.94 -16.89 20.29
C GLY A 229 -9.98 -15.94 20.88
N ASP A 230 -9.65 -14.65 21.09
CA ASP A 230 -10.61 -13.65 21.53
C ASP A 230 -11.75 -13.48 20.52
N ARG A 231 -12.99 -13.73 20.97
CA ARG A 231 -14.15 -13.76 20.06
C ARG A 231 -14.53 -12.39 19.51
N LEU A 232 -14.29 -11.30 20.27
CA LEU A 232 -14.58 -9.95 19.80
C LEU A 232 -13.60 -9.52 18.73
N ALA A 233 -12.32 -9.82 18.92
CA ALA A 233 -11.29 -9.58 17.91
C ALA A 233 -11.53 -10.43 16.65
N LEU A 234 -11.84 -11.72 16.79
CA LEU A 234 -12.18 -12.61 15.67
C LEU A 234 -13.40 -12.10 14.89
N SER A 235 -14.48 -11.67 15.60
CA SER A 235 -15.66 -11.07 14.96
C SER A 235 -15.31 -9.82 14.15
N ALA A 236 -14.46 -8.94 14.68
CA ALA A 236 -14.02 -7.74 13.98
C ALA A 236 -13.26 -8.07 12.70
N PHE A 237 -12.35 -9.07 12.73
CA PHE A 237 -11.64 -9.55 11.54
C PHE A 237 -12.57 -10.21 10.54
N THR A 238 -13.55 -10.99 10.99
CA THR A 238 -14.56 -11.61 10.11
C THR A 238 -15.33 -10.55 9.33
N ILE A 239 -15.87 -9.53 10.00
CA ILE A 239 -16.62 -8.45 9.36
C ILE A 239 -15.72 -7.66 8.39
N THR A 240 -14.49 -7.33 8.80
CA THR A 240 -13.54 -6.61 7.96
C THR A 240 -13.16 -7.43 6.72
N GLY A 241 -12.94 -8.72 6.88
CA GLY A 241 -12.64 -9.65 5.79
C GLY A 241 -13.81 -9.82 4.83
N GLU A 242 -15.04 -9.89 5.33
CA GLU A 242 -16.23 -9.93 4.47
C GLU A 242 -16.35 -8.67 3.60
N TRP A 243 -16.15 -7.48 4.16
CA TRP A 243 -16.10 -6.24 3.38
C TRP A 243 -14.95 -6.23 2.37
N LEU A 244 -13.79 -6.77 2.76
CA LEU A 244 -12.65 -6.92 1.83
C LEU A 244 -13.05 -7.80 0.63
N GLY A 245 -13.67 -8.95 0.88
CA GLY A 245 -14.13 -9.85 -0.18
C GLY A 245 -15.18 -9.24 -1.11
N LEU A 246 -16.13 -8.47 -0.56
CA LEU A 246 -17.14 -7.75 -1.36
C LEU A 246 -16.49 -6.68 -2.24
N GLY A 247 -15.50 -5.93 -1.72
CA GLY A 247 -14.76 -4.96 -2.52
C GLY A 247 -13.92 -5.62 -3.62
N ILE A 248 -13.29 -6.76 -3.32
CA ILE A 248 -12.58 -7.56 -4.31
C ILE A 248 -13.55 -8.05 -5.40
N ALA A 249 -14.77 -8.44 -5.06
CA ALA A 249 -15.79 -8.84 -6.06
C ALA A 249 -16.09 -7.70 -7.06
N SER A 250 -16.17 -6.45 -6.60
CA SER A 250 -16.33 -5.29 -7.48
C SER A 250 -15.12 -5.08 -8.40
N ILE A 251 -13.91 -5.33 -7.88
CA ILE A 251 -12.66 -5.26 -8.64
C ILE A 251 -12.61 -6.37 -9.70
N VAL A 252 -13.02 -7.59 -9.35
CA VAL A 252 -13.09 -8.73 -10.28
C VAL A 252 -13.99 -8.41 -11.47
N VAL A 253 -15.17 -7.84 -11.23
CA VAL A 253 -16.10 -7.44 -12.31
C VAL A 253 -15.48 -6.41 -13.26
N ALA A 254 -14.62 -5.51 -12.75
CA ALA A 254 -14.06 -4.42 -13.54
C ALA A 254 -12.77 -4.79 -14.29
N PHE A 255 -11.93 -5.64 -13.71
CA PHE A 255 -10.56 -5.88 -14.18
C PHE A 255 -10.23 -7.32 -14.49
N ASP A 256 -11.05 -8.28 -14.07
CA ASP A 256 -10.83 -9.74 -14.26
C ASP A 256 -9.39 -10.19 -13.96
N PRO A 257 -8.86 -9.90 -12.74
CA PRO A 257 -7.50 -10.27 -12.37
C PRO A 257 -7.41 -11.78 -12.09
N ASP A 258 -6.24 -12.37 -12.33
CA ASP A 258 -5.92 -13.73 -11.89
C ASP A 258 -5.37 -13.79 -10.46
N LEU A 259 -4.96 -12.62 -9.90
CA LEU A 259 -4.33 -12.53 -8.60
C LEU A 259 -4.67 -11.22 -7.87
N ILE A 260 -5.04 -11.37 -6.60
CA ILE A 260 -5.14 -10.27 -5.64
C ILE A 260 -4.07 -10.45 -4.57
N ILE A 261 -3.20 -9.47 -4.41
CA ILE A 261 -2.13 -9.45 -3.40
C ILE A 261 -2.58 -8.53 -2.27
N ILE A 262 -2.58 -9.02 -1.04
CA ILE A 262 -2.95 -8.23 0.15
C ILE A 262 -1.68 -7.86 0.91
N SER A 263 -1.47 -6.56 1.13
CA SER A 263 -0.35 -6.00 1.87
C SER A 263 -0.82 -5.10 3.00
N GLY A 264 0.12 -4.53 3.76
CA GLY A 264 -0.16 -3.65 4.88
C GLY A 264 -0.33 -4.39 6.21
N GLY A 265 -0.49 -3.62 7.30
CA GLY A 265 -0.45 -4.18 8.65
C GLY A 265 -1.57 -5.17 8.98
N LEU A 266 -2.71 -5.11 8.27
CA LEU A 266 -3.82 -6.03 8.52
C LEU A 266 -3.52 -7.46 8.05
N VAL A 267 -2.63 -7.64 7.09
CA VAL A 267 -2.28 -8.98 6.57
C VAL A 267 -1.60 -9.87 7.61
N GLU A 268 -1.03 -9.28 8.67
CA GLU A 268 -0.43 -10.02 9.79
C GLU A 268 -1.44 -10.89 10.57
N ALA A 269 -2.73 -10.61 10.42
CA ALA A 269 -3.81 -11.43 10.96
C ALA A 269 -3.98 -12.76 10.18
N GLY A 270 -3.40 -12.89 8.99
CA GLY A 270 -3.44 -14.11 8.18
C GLY A 270 -4.87 -14.52 7.84
N ASP A 271 -5.18 -15.79 8.06
CA ASP A 271 -6.47 -16.36 7.68
C ASP A 271 -7.66 -15.81 8.47
N PHE A 272 -7.45 -15.17 9.63
CA PHE A 272 -8.55 -14.49 10.32
C PHE A 272 -9.17 -13.36 9.46
N LEU A 273 -8.39 -12.75 8.58
CA LEU A 273 -8.85 -11.75 7.62
C LEU A 273 -9.12 -12.37 6.24
N LEU A 274 -8.22 -13.24 5.76
CA LEU A 274 -8.23 -13.69 4.37
C LEU A 274 -9.29 -14.77 4.09
N GLU A 275 -9.59 -15.65 5.04
CA GLU A 275 -10.65 -16.66 4.83
C GLU A 275 -12.06 -16.04 4.75
N PRO A 276 -12.47 -15.11 5.64
CA PRO A 276 -13.72 -14.38 5.44
C PRO A 276 -13.78 -13.62 4.11
N ALA A 277 -12.63 -13.05 3.66
CA ALA A 277 -12.57 -12.35 2.38
C ALA A 277 -12.77 -13.31 1.20
N ARG A 278 -12.12 -14.48 1.19
CA ARG A 278 -12.31 -15.52 0.18
C ARG A 278 -13.76 -15.99 0.13
N GLY A 279 -14.36 -16.31 1.28
CA GLY A 279 -15.74 -16.74 1.36
C GLY A 279 -16.74 -15.67 0.90
N ALA A 280 -16.50 -14.41 1.20
CA ALA A 280 -17.34 -13.31 0.72
C ALA A 280 -17.21 -13.09 -0.79
N LEU A 281 -15.98 -13.19 -1.34
CA LEU A 281 -15.74 -13.14 -2.78
C LEU A 281 -16.49 -14.27 -3.50
N GLU A 282 -16.37 -15.50 -3.03
CA GLU A 282 -17.05 -16.66 -3.61
C GLU A 282 -18.58 -16.48 -3.67
N ARG A 283 -19.17 -15.99 -2.58
CA ARG A 283 -20.61 -15.70 -2.53
C ARG A 283 -21.03 -14.58 -3.47
N ALA A 284 -20.23 -13.51 -3.56
CA ALA A 284 -20.56 -12.33 -4.35
C ALA A 284 -20.32 -12.51 -5.85
N ALA A 285 -19.32 -13.28 -6.24
CA ALA A 285 -18.92 -13.47 -7.64
C ALA A 285 -19.44 -14.77 -8.28
N SER A 286 -20.40 -15.45 -7.65
CA SER A 286 -20.97 -16.72 -8.12
C SER A 286 -21.68 -16.64 -9.49
N PHE A 287 -21.95 -15.41 -9.99
CA PHE A 287 -22.59 -15.19 -11.29
C PHE A 287 -21.67 -15.42 -12.49
N SER A 288 -20.36 -15.41 -12.31
CA SER A 288 -19.40 -15.30 -13.41
C SER A 288 -19.17 -16.63 -14.15
N GLY A 289 -19.26 -17.75 -13.45
CA GLY A 289 -18.97 -19.07 -14.03
C GLY A 289 -17.51 -19.27 -14.47
N HIS A 290 -16.61 -18.30 -14.19
CA HIS A 290 -15.17 -18.40 -14.47
C HIS A 290 -14.35 -18.47 -13.17
N PRO A 291 -13.06 -18.85 -13.25
CA PRO A 291 -12.21 -18.92 -12.07
C PRO A 291 -12.11 -17.58 -11.32
N LEU A 292 -12.17 -17.63 -9.99
CA LEU A 292 -11.92 -16.46 -9.16
C LEU A 292 -10.42 -16.24 -8.97
N PRO A 293 -9.97 -15.00 -8.76
CA PRO A 293 -8.57 -14.71 -8.49
C PRO A 293 -8.12 -15.38 -7.20
N ARG A 294 -6.86 -15.78 -7.16
CA ARG A 294 -6.22 -16.18 -5.91
C ARG A 294 -6.02 -14.94 -5.04
N ILE A 295 -6.32 -15.05 -3.74
CA ILE A 295 -6.03 -14.02 -2.75
C ILE A 295 -4.83 -14.48 -1.92
N VAL A 296 -3.71 -13.76 -2.00
CA VAL A 296 -2.45 -14.11 -1.33
C VAL A 296 -1.86 -12.94 -0.55
N PRO A 297 -1.12 -13.18 0.53
CA PRO A 297 -0.36 -12.13 1.20
C PRO A 297 0.82 -11.66 0.35
N ALA A 298 1.20 -10.39 0.51
CA ALA A 298 2.42 -9.80 -0.04
C ALA A 298 3.68 -10.46 0.55
N GLN A 299 4.76 -10.51 -0.22
CA GLN A 299 6.02 -11.17 0.14
C GLN A 299 7.13 -10.16 0.50
N LEU A 300 7.18 -9.02 -0.19
CA LEU A 300 8.23 -8.02 0.00
C LEU A 300 7.97 -7.09 1.19
N GLY A 301 6.74 -7.03 1.66
CA GLY A 301 6.35 -6.20 2.80
C GLY A 301 6.71 -4.72 2.58
N ASN A 302 7.43 -4.13 3.55
CA ASN A 302 7.82 -2.72 3.50
C ASN A 302 8.87 -2.38 2.43
N ASP A 303 9.48 -3.37 1.79
CA ASP A 303 10.49 -3.17 0.75
C ASP A 303 9.87 -3.08 -0.65
N ALA A 304 8.60 -3.42 -0.79
CA ALA A 304 7.92 -3.52 -2.09
C ALA A 304 7.99 -2.21 -2.89
N GLY A 305 7.71 -1.06 -2.25
CA GLY A 305 7.77 0.25 -2.89
C GLY A 305 9.16 0.63 -3.37
N LEU A 306 10.16 0.43 -2.49
CA LEU A 306 11.57 0.70 -2.81
C LEU A 306 12.07 -0.16 -3.97
N VAL A 307 11.83 -1.47 -3.91
CA VAL A 307 12.27 -2.42 -4.95
C VAL A 307 11.53 -2.15 -6.26
N GLY A 308 10.23 -1.92 -6.18
CA GLY A 308 9.40 -1.66 -7.35
C GLY A 308 9.79 -0.37 -8.08
N VAL A 309 10.00 0.74 -7.36
CA VAL A 309 10.38 2.00 -8.00
C VAL A 309 11.80 1.96 -8.57
N ALA A 310 12.72 1.21 -7.97
CA ALA A 310 14.05 0.98 -8.53
C ALA A 310 13.97 0.24 -9.87
N ASP A 311 13.11 -0.78 -9.97
CA ASP A 311 12.92 -1.54 -11.21
C ASP A 311 12.20 -0.70 -12.28
N LEU A 312 11.18 0.06 -11.91
CA LEU A 312 10.49 0.99 -12.83
C LEU A 312 11.44 2.04 -13.41
N ALA A 313 12.45 2.47 -12.66
CA ALA A 313 13.46 3.42 -13.15
C ALA A 313 14.39 2.82 -14.23
N ARG A 314 14.49 1.49 -14.34
CA ARG A 314 15.30 0.81 -15.37
C ARG A 314 14.61 0.75 -16.73
N GLN A 315 13.28 0.87 -16.75
CA GLN A 315 12.48 0.87 -17.98
C GLN A 315 12.61 2.19 -18.72
#